data_f293b3624fd369363129e2944736cab4
#
_entry.id   f293b3624fd369363129e2944736cab4
#
_cell.length_a   1.000
_cell.length_b   1.000
_cell.length_c   1.000
_cell.angle_alpha   90.00
_cell.angle_beta   90.00
_cell.angle_gamma   90.00
#
_symmetry.space_group_name_H-M   'P 1'
#
loop_
_entity.id
_entity.type
_entity.pdbx_description
1 polymer ?
#
loop_
_entity_poly.entity_id
_entity_poly.type
_entity_poly.pdbx_seq_one_letter_code
_entity_poly.pdbx_strand_id
1 'polypeptide(L)'
;MFCAGTQPLSLCSPNGINGWTYTQKLTTLAVEGYFVNKQKQTIQFNETSFASLDDTCGFLRPETAWYWLSCNFWDAKKRRIGLNLASGVNESFGNENSLWINGELFALSDVLFEPIDDKSWSIRALDQRLNLVVQTSWRRYESINLRMVGSQFSQWQAKISGTIRTEENETIELLFEHGLLEQHYAKW
;
A
#
# COMPACT_ATOMS: atom_id res chain seq x y z
N MET A 1 -16.37 13.09 3.72
CA MET A 1 -17.04 12.89 2.42
C MET A 1 -16.77 11.44 2.04
N PHE A 2 -17.72 10.55 2.25
CA PHE A 2 -17.53 9.15 1.87
C PHE A 2 -17.75 9.05 0.36
N CYS A 3 -16.75 8.62 -0.37
CA CYS A 3 -16.90 8.31 -1.78
C CYS A 3 -17.82 7.09 -1.89
N ALA A 4 -19.02 7.32 -2.40
CA ALA A 4 -19.99 6.25 -2.65
C ALA A 4 -19.33 5.19 -3.56
N GLY A 5 -19.30 3.93 -3.11
CA GLY A 5 -18.94 2.78 -3.92
C GLY A 5 -17.58 2.13 -3.64
N THR A 6 -16.86 2.49 -2.56
CA THR A 6 -15.66 1.75 -2.14
C THR A 6 -15.75 1.37 -0.67
N GLN A 7 -15.61 0.08 -0.38
CA GLN A 7 -15.61 -0.45 0.97
C GLN A 7 -14.29 -0.10 1.67
N PRO A 8 -14.32 0.47 2.89
CA PRO A 8 -13.09 0.73 3.63
C PRO A 8 -12.54 -0.56 4.24
N LEU A 9 -11.22 -0.74 4.16
CA LEU A 9 -10.52 -1.56 5.14
C LEU A 9 -10.49 -0.77 6.46
N SER A 10 -10.95 -1.36 7.54
CA SER A 10 -10.84 -0.79 8.89
C SER A 10 -10.35 -1.86 9.84
N LEU A 11 -9.23 -1.61 10.49
CA LEU A 11 -8.60 -2.56 11.40
C LEU A 11 -8.22 -1.85 12.69
N CYS A 12 -8.52 -2.48 13.82
CA CYS A 12 -8.02 -2.06 15.13
C CYS A 12 -7.21 -3.21 15.74
N SER A 13 -5.92 -2.99 15.93
CA SER A 13 -4.99 -4.01 16.42
C SER A 13 -4.41 -3.61 17.78
N PRO A 14 -4.28 -4.52 18.75
CA PRO A 14 -3.55 -4.25 19.97
C PRO A 14 -2.05 -4.16 19.69
N ASN A 15 -1.39 -3.19 20.33
CA ASN A 15 0.05 -2.95 20.26
C ASN A 15 0.68 -3.10 21.65
N GLY A 16 1.12 -4.32 21.99
CA GLY A 16 1.60 -4.62 23.33
C GLY A 16 0.47 -4.62 24.37
N ILE A 17 0.84 -4.36 25.64
CA ILE A 17 -0.10 -4.52 26.79
C ILE A 17 -1.14 -3.38 26.83
N ASN A 18 -0.76 -2.16 26.48
CA ASN A 18 -1.59 -0.97 26.66
C ASN A 18 -1.76 -0.13 25.39
N GLY A 19 -1.23 -0.59 24.28
CA GLY A 19 -1.30 0.11 23.01
C GLY A 19 -2.37 -0.47 22.07
N TRP A 20 -2.77 0.34 21.12
CA TRP A 20 -3.62 -0.05 20.01
C TRP A 20 -3.33 0.82 18.81
N THR A 21 -3.60 0.31 17.63
CA THR A 21 -3.55 1.07 16.38
C THR A 21 -4.84 0.82 15.62
N TYR A 22 -5.50 1.90 15.24
CA TYR A 22 -6.58 1.90 14.26
C TYR A 22 -6.02 2.36 12.93
N THR A 23 -6.34 1.65 11.87
CA THR A 23 -6.04 2.07 10.50
C THR A 23 -7.30 1.98 9.64
N GLN A 24 -7.46 2.95 8.75
CA GLN A 24 -8.49 2.93 7.72
C GLN A 24 -7.86 3.22 6.37
N LYS A 25 -8.16 2.37 5.39
CA LYS A 25 -7.64 2.50 4.03
C LYS A 25 -8.77 2.42 3.01
N LEU A 26 -8.66 3.26 2.01
CA LEU A 26 -9.53 3.29 0.84
C LEU A 26 -8.65 3.44 -0.40
N THR A 27 -8.98 2.73 -1.45
CA THR A 27 -8.26 2.81 -2.72
C THR A 27 -9.23 3.03 -3.88
N THR A 28 -8.71 3.29 -5.06
CA THR A 28 -9.50 3.47 -6.30
C THR A 28 -10.61 4.51 -6.19
N LEU A 29 -10.41 5.52 -5.34
CA LEU A 29 -11.35 6.63 -5.20
C LEU A 29 -11.32 7.49 -6.45
N ALA A 30 -12.49 7.89 -6.93
CA ALA A 30 -12.58 8.88 -7.99
C ALA A 30 -11.99 10.22 -7.51
N VAL A 31 -11.26 10.89 -8.36
CA VAL A 31 -10.66 12.18 -8.08
C VAL A 31 -10.95 13.16 -9.20
N GLU A 32 -11.35 14.37 -8.83
CA GLU A 32 -11.62 15.48 -9.75
C GLU A 32 -10.76 16.68 -9.37
N GLY A 33 -10.43 17.50 -10.34
CA GLY A 33 -9.65 18.72 -10.14
C GLY A 33 -8.31 18.68 -10.85
N TYR A 34 -7.37 19.45 -10.36
CA TYR A 34 -6.04 19.54 -10.95
C TYR A 34 -4.97 19.78 -9.90
N PHE A 35 -3.74 19.44 -10.25
CA PHE A 35 -2.55 19.73 -9.46
C PHE A 35 -1.61 20.63 -10.25
N VAL A 36 -1.08 21.64 -9.58
CA VAL A 36 -0.05 22.52 -10.17
C VAL A 36 1.30 22.19 -9.54
N ASN A 37 2.23 21.74 -10.34
CA ASN A 37 3.58 21.39 -9.87
C ASN A 37 4.45 22.64 -9.64
N LYS A 38 5.67 22.44 -9.10
CA LYS A 38 6.62 23.54 -8.85
C LYS A 38 7.04 24.28 -10.12
N GLN A 39 6.98 23.65 -11.27
CA GLN A 39 7.26 24.24 -12.59
C GLN A 39 6.04 24.99 -13.17
N LYS A 40 4.97 25.16 -12.39
CA LYS A 40 3.69 25.78 -12.81
C LYS A 40 2.95 25.02 -13.92
N GLN A 41 3.26 23.76 -14.13
CA GLN A 41 2.50 22.91 -15.03
C GLN A 41 1.24 22.40 -14.34
N THR A 42 0.11 22.49 -15.02
CA THR A 42 -1.16 21.96 -14.55
C THR A 42 -1.32 20.51 -15.01
N ILE A 43 -1.56 19.62 -14.06
CA ILE A 43 -1.87 18.21 -14.30
C ILE A 43 -3.34 18.04 -13.96
N GLN A 44 -4.16 17.79 -14.97
CA GLN A 44 -5.60 17.58 -14.81
C GLN A 44 -5.86 16.14 -14.42
N PHE A 45 -6.68 15.91 -13.38
CA PHE A 45 -7.22 14.60 -13.08
C PHE A 45 -8.37 14.28 -14.02
N ASN A 46 -8.51 13.02 -14.34
CA ASN A 46 -9.53 12.50 -15.25
C ASN A 46 -10.04 11.14 -14.75
N GLU A 47 -10.90 10.51 -15.52
CA GLU A 47 -11.53 9.22 -15.21
C GLU A 47 -10.54 8.04 -15.01
N THR A 48 -9.29 8.20 -15.47
CA THR A 48 -8.22 7.20 -15.23
C THR A 48 -7.40 7.50 -14.00
N SER A 49 -7.65 8.61 -13.32
CA SER A 49 -6.95 9.02 -12.11
C SER A 49 -7.61 8.43 -10.87
N PHE A 50 -6.79 7.94 -9.94
CA PHE A 50 -7.25 7.40 -8.67
C PHE A 50 -6.65 8.14 -7.50
N ALA A 51 -7.40 8.23 -6.41
CA ALA A 51 -6.89 8.61 -5.10
C ALA A 51 -6.95 7.42 -4.14
N SER A 52 -6.07 7.42 -3.16
CA SER A 52 -6.11 6.53 -2.01
C SER A 52 -6.11 7.35 -0.72
N LEU A 53 -6.78 6.84 0.30
CA LEU A 53 -6.74 7.35 1.65
C LEU A 53 -6.08 6.31 2.55
N ASP A 54 -5.12 6.75 3.33
CA ASP A 54 -4.50 5.98 4.41
C ASP A 54 -4.51 6.83 5.67
N ASP A 55 -5.32 6.43 6.65
CA ASP A 55 -5.46 7.13 7.93
C ASP A 55 -5.17 6.15 9.06
N THR A 56 -4.21 6.50 9.90
CA THR A 56 -3.77 5.68 11.02
C THR A 56 -3.67 6.52 12.28
N CYS A 57 -4.25 6.05 13.36
CA CYS A 57 -4.11 6.65 14.67
C CYS A 57 -3.96 5.58 15.76
N GLY A 58 -3.32 5.95 16.87
CA GLY A 58 -3.16 5.05 18.01
C GLY A 58 -1.85 5.24 18.75
N PHE A 59 -1.51 4.20 19.53
CA PHE A 59 -0.28 4.12 20.31
C PHE A 59 0.56 2.97 19.77
N LEU A 60 1.48 3.29 18.87
CA LEU A 60 2.40 2.32 18.27
C LEU A 60 3.40 1.79 19.30
N ARG A 61 4.01 0.66 18.99
CA ARG A 61 5.13 0.13 19.78
C ARG A 61 6.30 1.13 19.77
N PRO A 62 7.12 1.17 20.84
CA PRO A 62 8.29 2.07 20.91
C PRO A 62 9.26 1.94 19.73
N GLU A 63 9.34 0.76 19.14
CA GLU A 63 10.05 0.51 17.89
C GLU A 63 9.12 -0.22 16.93
N THR A 64 8.99 0.29 15.72
CA THR A 64 8.14 -0.27 14.66
C THR A 64 8.87 -0.20 13.33
N ALA A 65 8.85 -1.29 12.59
CA ALA A 65 9.37 -1.34 11.23
C ALA A 65 8.33 -1.98 10.31
N TRP A 66 8.19 -1.42 9.10
CA TRP A 66 7.27 -1.98 8.12
C TRP A 66 7.72 -1.81 6.69
N TYR A 67 7.17 -2.65 5.87
CA TYR A 67 7.12 -2.50 4.42
C TYR A 67 5.68 -2.25 4.01
N TRP A 68 5.48 -1.45 3.00
CA TRP A 68 4.15 -1.15 2.46
C TRP A 68 4.21 -0.98 0.96
N LEU A 69 3.18 -1.49 0.26
CA LEU A 69 2.98 -1.30 -1.16
C LEU A 69 1.54 -0.90 -1.43
N SER A 70 1.36 0.14 -2.24
CA SER A 70 0.05 0.55 -2.73
C SER A 70 0.09 0.73 -4.25
N CYS A 71 -0.97 0.26 -4.89
CA CYS A 71 -1.12 0.32 -6.34
C CYS A 71 -2.59 0.45 -6.72
N ASN A 72 -2.89 1.28 -7.73
CA ASN A 72 -4.23 1.41 -8.29
C ASN A 72 -4.12 1.40 -9.81
N PHE A 73 -4.97 0.59 -10.47
CA PHE A 73 -4.94 0.45 -11.92
C PHE A 73 -6.28 -0.03 -12.49
N TRP A 74 -6.39 0.01 -13.80
CA TRP A 74 -7.46 -0.63 -14.55
C TRP A 74 -6.96 -1.95 -15.12
N ASP A 75 -7.64 -3.04 -14.80
CA ASP A 75 -7.28 -4.34 -15.38
C ASP A 75 -7.74 -4.48 -16.85
N ALA A 76 -7.37 -5.60 -17.46
CA ALA A 76 -7.75 -5.91 -18.85
C ALA A 76 -9.29 -6.00 -19.05
N LYS A 77 -10.05 -6.23 -17.99
CA LYS A 77 -11.54 -6.24 -18.01
C LYS A 77 -12.14 -4.87 -17.70
N LYS A 78 -11.32 -3.82 -17.63
CA LYS A 78 -11.74 -2.44 -17.28
C LYS A 78 -12.36 -2.34 -15.89
N ARG A 79 -11.91 -3.15 -14.94
CA ARG A 79 -12.28 -3.04 -13.53
C ARG A 79 -11.26 -2.16 -12.80
N ARG A 80 -11.73 -1.39 -11.85
CA ARG A 80 -10.86 -0.63 -10.94
C ARG A 80 -10.25 -1.60 -9.95
N ILE A 81 -8.93 -1.70 -9.95
CA ILE A 81 -8.19 -2.58 -9.04
C ILE A 81 -7.38 -1.71 -8.08
N GLY A 82 -7.54 -1.95 -6.79
CA GLY A 82 -6.74 -1.36 -5.73
C GLY A 82 -6.01 -2.45 -4.96
N LEU A 83 -4.76 -2.22 -4.62
CA LEU A 83 -3.94 -3.15 -3.85
C LEU A 83 -3.27 -2.41 -2.71
N ASN A 84 -3.39 -2.95 -1.50
CA ASN A 84 -2.66 -2.54 -0.32
C ASN A 84 -2.01 -3.76 0.32
N LEU A 85 -0.70 -3.72 0.46
CA LEU A 85 0.08 -4.77 1.11
C LEU A 85 0.96 -4.15 2.18
N ALA A 86 0.98 -4.76 3.35
CA ALA A 86 1.82 -4.33 4.46
C ALA A 86 2.40 -5.54 5.20
N SER A 87 3.58 -5.36 5.78
CA SER A 87 4.23 -6.32 6.67
C SER A 87 4.96 -5.55 7.77
N GLY A 88 4.88 -6.01 9.02
CA GLY A 88 5.58 -5.48 10.18
C GLY A 88 4.76 -4.57 11.12
N VAL A 89 3.61 -4.06 10.71
CA VAL A 89 2.82 -3.13 11.54
C VAL A 89 1.81 -3.85 12.44
N ASN A 90 1.02 -4.77 11.92
CA ASN A 90 -0.17 -5.32 12.58
C ASN A 90 -0.19 -6.85 12.67
N GLU A 91 0.95 -7.50 12.65
CA GLU A 91 1.08 -8.96 12.48
C GLU A 91 0.49 -9.81 13.62
N SER A 92 0.12 -9.22 14.75
CA SER A 92 -0.31 -10.00 15.92
C SER A 92 -1.77 -10.40 15.88
N PHE A 93 -2.66 -9.68 15.16
CA PHE A 93 -4.11 -9.88 15.24
C PHE A 93 -4.86 -9.56 13.94
N GLY A 94 -4.20 -9.55 12.83
CA GLY A 94 -4.75 -9.27 11.52
C GLY A 94 -3.73 -8.56 10.65
N ASN A 95 -3.99 -8.53 9.38
CA ASN A 95 -3.15 -7.85 8.42
C ASN A 95 -3.95 -6.82 7.61
N GLU A 96 -3.25 -5.90 6.99
CA GLU A 96 -3.84 -4.87 6.13
C GLU A 96 -3.84 -5.27 4.66
N ASN A 97 -3.47 -6.53 4.35
CA ASN A 97 -3.33 -6.99 2.99
C ASN A 97 -4.69 -7.14 2.33
N SER A 98 -4.91 -6.37 1.30
CA SER A 98 -6.24 -6.25 0.71
C SER A 98 -6.19 -5.94 -0.77
N LEU A 99 -7.17 -6.47 -1.48
CA LEU A 99 -7.47 -6.24 -2.88
C LEU A 99 -8.84 -5.59 -2.98
N TRP A 100 -8.97 -4.54 -3.78
CA TRP A 100 -10.26 -3.99 -4.16
C TRP A 100 -10.53 -4.25 -5.64
N ILE A 101 -11.72 -4.73 -5.94
CA ILE A 101 -12.22 -4.90 -7.30
C ILE A 101 -13.50 -4.09 -7.43
N ASN A 102 -13.49 -3.04 -8.24
CA ASN A 102 -14.61 -2.10 -8.40
C ASN A 102 -15.13 -1.52 -7.07
N GLY A 103 -14.24 -1.40 -6.07
CA GLY A 103 -14.55 -0.89 -4.74
C GLY A 103 -15.00 -1.95 -3.72
N GLU A 104 -15.20 -3.18 -4.12
CA GLU A 104 -15.43 -4.31 -3.21
C GLU A 104 -14.11 -4.79 -2.62
N LEU A 105 -14.07 -5.00 -1.30
CA LEU A 105 -12.90 -5.35 -0.52
C LEU A 105 -12.76 -6.87 -0.37
N PHE A 106 -11.58 -7.38 -0.71
CA PHE A 106 -11.17 -8.77 -0.52
C PHE A 106 -9.92 -8.84 0.35
N ALA A 107 -9.97 -9.61 1.42
CA ALA A 107 -8.80 -9.84 2.26
C ALA A 107 -7.77 -10.73 1.54
N LEU A 108 -6.49 -10.41 1.74
CA LEU A 108 -5.37 -11.24 1.30
C LEU A 108 -4.64 -11.80 2.52
N SER A 109 -3.92 -12.90 2.32
CA SER A 109 -3.07 -13.47 3.37
C SER A 109 -1.84 -12.59 3.64
N ASP A 110 -1.08 -12.94 4.66
CA ASP A 110 0.19 -12.30 4.96
C ASP A 110 1.14 -12.37 3.78
N VAL A 111 1.96 -11.33 3.61
CA VAL A 111 2.90 -11.19 2.51
C VAL A 111 4.33 -11.07 3.01
N LEU A 112 5.25 -11.58 2.20
CA LEU A 112 6.69 -11.42 2.39
C LEU A 112 7.22 -10.42 1.38
N PHE A 113 7.98 -9.44 1.87
CA PHE A 113 8.75 -8.49 1.06
C PHE A 113 10.20 -8.89 1.06
N GLU A 114 10.73 -9.28 -0.06
CA GLU A 114 12.11 -9.75 -0.20
C GLU A 114 12.86 -8.95 -1.28
N PRO A 115 13.96 -8.28 -0.93
CA PRO A 115 14.78 -7.62 -1.93
C PRO A 115 15.43 -8.66 -2.85
N ILE A 116 15.36 -8.45 -4.17
CA ILE A 116 16.07 -9.25 -5.18
C ILE A 116 17.44 -8.61 -5.42
N ASP A 117 17.44 -7.28 -5.56
CA ASP A 117 18.63 -6.45 -5.75
C ASP A 117 18.34 -5.02 -5.24
N ASP A 118 19.24 -4.06 -5.50
CA ASP A 118 19.12 -2.67 -5.04
C ASP A 118 17.88 -1.92 -5.55
N LYS A 119 17.23 -2.43 -6.60
CA LYS A 119 16.11 -1.77 -7.29
C LYS A 119 14.89 -2.67 -7.48
N SER A 120 14.99 -3.93 -7.10
CA SER A 120 13.95 -4.91 -7.37
C SER A 120 13.57 -5.68 -6.12
N TRP A 121 12.27 -5.93 -5.97
CA TRP A 121 11.70 -6.67 -4.85
C TRP A 121 10.77 -7.76 -5.35
N SER A 122 10.75 -8.88 -4.63
CA SER A 122 9.72 -9.91 -4.73
C SER A 122 8.73 -9.72 -3.59
N ILE A 123 7.44 -9.74 -3.89
CA ILE A 123 6.37 -9.73 -2.89
C ILE A 123 5.48 -10.93 -3.15
N ARG A 124 5.35 -11.79 -2.14
CA ARG A 124 4.58 -13.04 -2.26
C ARG A 124 3.65 -13.22 -1.07
N ALA A 125 2.42 -13.64 -1.34
CA ALA A 125 1.50 -14.05 -0.30
C ALA A 125 1.82 -15.45 0.21
N LEU A 126 1.63 -15.72 1.50
CA LEU A 126 1.91 -17.02 2.11
C LEU A 126 1.04 -18.14 1.53
N ASP A 127 -0.17 -17.81 1.09
CA ASP A 127 -1.09 -18.73 0.43
C ASP A 127 -0.82 -18.90 -1.08
N GLN A 128 0.24 -18.30 -1.59
CA GLN A 128 0.69 -18.35 -2.99
C GLN A 128 -0.31 -17.75 -4.00
N ARG A 129 -1.32 -17.01 -3.54
CA ARG A 129 -2.29 -16.36 -4.43
C ARG A 129 -1.79 -15.03 -5.00
N LEU A 130 -0.69 -14.49 -4.47
CA LEU A 130 -0.06 -13.25 -4.95
C LEU A 130 1.42 -13.49 -5.17
N ASN A 131 1.90 -13.11 -6.35
CA ASN A 131 3.32 -13.15 -6.71
C ASN A 131 3.64 -11.95 -7.58
N LEU A 132 4.38 -10.98 -7.02
CA LEU A 132 4.71 -9.72 -7.66
C LEU A 132 6.22 -9.52 -7.70
N VAL A 133 6.66 -8.88 -8.78
CA VAL A 133 7.98 -8.27 -8.92
C VAL A 133 7.79 -6.75 -8.98
N VAL A 134 8.51 -6.05 -8.13
CA VAL A 134 8.44 -4.60 -7.99
C VAL A 134 9.78 -4.00 -8.39
N GLN A 135 9.78 -3.16 -9.42
CA GLN A 135 10.95 -2.41 -9.85
C GLN A 135 10.86 -0.97 -9.36
N THR A 136 11.83 -0.57 -8.55
CA THR A 136 11.86 0.77 -7.96
C THR A 136 12.64 1.76 -8.83
N SER A 137 12.23 3.01 -8.78
CA SER A 137 12.88 4.11 -9.50
C SER A 137 13.23 5.25 -8.55
N TRP A 138 12.56 6.40 -8.66
CA TRP A 138 12.83 7.54 -7.81
C TRP A 138 12.54 7.24 -6.34
N ARG A 139 13.43 7.69 -5.43
CA ARG A 139 13.34 7.48 -3.98
C ARG A 139 13.23 8.81 -3.24
N ARG A 140 12.25 8.92 -2.38
CA ARG A 140 12.25 9.86 -1.26
C ARG A 140 12.90 9.19 -0.06
N TYR A 141 13.86 9.85 0.55
CA TYR A 141 14.51 9.34 1.75
C TYR A 141 14.57 10.41 2.82
N GLU A 142 14.20 10.06 4.03
CA GLU A 142 14.30 10.90 5.21
C GLU A 142 14.92 10.09 6.35
N SER A 143 15.81 10.71 7.11
CA SER A 143 16.42 10.08 8.27
C SER A 143 16.51 11.08 9.41
N ILE A 144 15.95 10.71 10.55
CA ILE A 144 16.05 11.44 11.82
C ILE A 144 16.75 10.51 12.80
N ASN A 145 17.83 10.99 13.44
CA ASN A 145 18.54 10.24 14.45
C ASN A 145 18.84 11.15 15.64
N LEU A 146 17.88 11.17 16.56
CA LEU A 146 18.05 11.80 17.86
C LEU A 146 18.24 10.68 18.88
N ARG A 147 19.01 10.92 19.93
CA ARG A 147 19.44 9.89 20.89
C ARG A 147 18.34 8.95 21.38
N MET A 148 17.09 9.46 21.51
CA MET A 148 15.93 8.71 22.00
C MET A 148 14.86 8.50 20.92
N VAL A 149 14.89 9.25 19.84
CA VAL A 149 13.93 9.20 18.74
C VAL A 149 14.68 9.00 17.44
N GLY A 150 14.21 8.08 16.63
CA GLY A 150 14.80 7.78 15.32
C GLY A 150 13.75 7.47 14.29
N SER A 151 14.01 7.84 13.03
CA SER A 151 13.19 7.46 11.91
C SER A 151 14.06 7.28 10.67
N GLN A 152 13.87 6.19 9.95
CA GLN A 152 14.45 5.96 8.63
C GLN A 152 13.31 5.63 7.67
N PHE A 153 13.00 6.58 6.81
CA PHE A 153 11.90 6.48 5.86
C PHE A 153 12.44 6.44 4.44
N SER A 154 11.98 5.47 3.69
CA SER A 154 12.25 5.33 2.27
C SER A 154 10.95 5.03 1.53
N GLN A 155 10.63 5.83 0.53
CA GLN A 155 9.49 5.60 -0.34
C GLN A 155 9.94 5.72 -1.79
N TRP A 156 9.61 4.73 -2.60
CA TRP A 156 9.97 4.67 -4.02
C TRP A 156 8.73 4.73 -4.90
N GLN A 157 8.88 5.38 -6.03
CA GLN A 157 8.02 5.09 -7.16
C GLN A 157 8.35 3.70 -7.68
N ALA A 158 7.33 2.92 -7.93
CA ALA A 158 7.45 1.52 -8.31
C ALA A 158 6.68 1.19 -9.59
N LYS A 159 7.21 0.23 -10.34
CA LYS A 159 6.51 -0.49 -11.39
C LYS A 159 6.32 -1.93 -10.95
N ILE A 160 5.09 -2.39 -10.99
CA ILE A 160 4.66 -3.64 -10.40
C ILE A 160 4.20 -4.56 -11.51
N SER A 161 4.74 -5.77 -11.54
CA SER A 161 4.36 -6.83 -12.49
C SER A 161 4.10 -8.12 -11.74
N GLY A 162 3.21 -8.95 -12.24
CA GLY A 162 2.93 -10.25 -11.65
C GLY A 162 1.46 -10.61 -11.67
N THR A 163 1.04 -11.43 -10.74
CA THR A 163 -0.32 -11.99 -10.71
C THR A 163 -0.91 -12.02 -9.32
N ILE A 164 -2.22 -11.82 -9.26
CA ILE A 164 -3.05 -12.03 -8.07
C ILE A 164 -4.14 -13.01 -8.46
N ARG A 165 -4.34 -14.07 -7.68
CA ARG A 165 -5.42 -15.04 -7.85
C ARG A 165 -6.50 -14.79 -6.80
N THR A 166 -7.72 -14.55 -7.26
CA THR A 166 -8.88 -14.39 -6.37
C THR A 166 -9.30 -15.74 -5.75
N GLU A 167 -10.20 -15.70 -4.79
CA GLU A 167 -10.78 -16.92 -4.19
C GLU A 167 -11.54 -17.77 -5.22
N GLU A 168 -12.11 -17.15 -6.23
CA GLU A 168 -12.81 -17.81 -7.35
C GLU A 168 -11.84 -18.35 -8.42
N ASN A 169 -10.52 -18.36 -8.13
CA ASN A 169 -9.47 -18.76 -9.07
C ASN A 169 -9.33 -17.88 -10.33
N GLU A 170 -9.88 -16.68 -10.32
CA GLU A 170 -9.60 -15.71 -11.37
C GLU A 170 -8.20 -15.14 -11.19
N THR A 171 -7.44 -15.00 -12.29
CA THR A 171 -6.13 -14.36 -12.28
C THR A 171 -6.25 -12.92 -12.76
N ILE A 172 -5.76 -11.99 -11.96
CA ILE A 172 -5.57 -10.58 -12.30
C ILE A 172 -4.08 -10.39 -12.57
N GLU A 173 -3.75 -9.93 -13.76
CA GLU A 173 -2.37 -9.66 -14.17
C GLU A 173 -2.04 -8.18 -13.97
N LEU A 174 -0.83 -7.92 -13.48
CA LEU A 174 -0.22 -6.59 -13.41
C LEU A 174 0.91 -6.51 -14.44
N LEU A 175 0.86 -5.52 -15.32
CA LEU A 175 1.83 -5.33 -16.41
C LEU A 175 2.50 -3.97 -16.28
N PHE A 176 3.48 -3.86 -15.36
CA PHE A 176 4.22 -2.63 -15.04
C PHE A 176 3.33 -1.51 -14.48
N GLU A 177 2.36 -1.89 -13.65
CA GLU A 177 1.46 -0.93 -13.02
C GLU A 177 2.21 0.00 -12.07
N HIS A 178 1.80 1.25 -12.02
CA HIS A 178 2.42 2.26 -11.17
C HIS A 178 1.93 2.15 -9.73
N GLY A 179 2.86 2.25 -8.80
CA GLY A 179 2.57 2.21 -7.37
C GLY A 179 3.66 2.87 -6.53
N LEU A 180 3.51 2.73 -5.22
CA LEU A 180 4.48 3.17 -4.22
C LEU A 180 4.94 1.96 -3.41
N LEU A 181 6.24 1.86 -3.19
CA LEU A 181 6.85 0.94 -2.23
C LEU A 181 7.46 1.76 -1.11
N GLU A 182 7.23 1.33 0.14
CA GLU A 182 7.76 2.00 1.32
C GLU A 182 8.47 1.02 2.23
N GLN A 183 9.55 1.50 2.83
CA GLN A 183 10.22 0.88 3.95
C GLN A 183 10.40 1.95 5.02
N HIS A 184 9.90 1.68 6.22
CA HIS A 184 10.01 2.60 7.32
C HIS A 184 10.45 1.87 8.60
N TYR A 185 11.36 2.49 9.32
CA TYR A 185 11.70 2.17 10.71
C TYR A 185 11.49 3.42 11.54
N ALA A 186 10.79 3.28 12.65
CA ALA A 186 10.56 4.38 13.60
C ALA A 186 10.82 3.92 15.03
N LYS A 187 11.41 4.80 15.82
CA LYS A 187 11.65 4.69 17.25
C LYS A 187 11.23 5.99 17.92
N TRP A 188 10.34 5.90 18.92
CA TRP A 188 9.77 7.03 19.67
C TRP A 188 10.17 7.01 21.13
#